data_cee8e8c0bfacbf6dfd30afb1ee87a760
#
_entry.id   cee8e8c0bfacbf6dfd30afb1ee87a760
#
_cell.length_a   1.000
_cell.length_b   1.000
_cell.length_c   1.000
_cell.angle_alpha   90.00
_cell.angle_beta   90.00
_cell.angle_gamma   90.00
#
_symmetry.space_group_name_H-M   'P 1'
#
loop_
_entity.id
_entity.type
_entity.pdbx_description
1 polymer ?
#
loop_
_entity_poly.entity_id
_entity_poly.type
_entity_poly.pdbx_seq_one_letter_code
_entity_poly.pdbx_strand_id
1 'polypeptide(L)'
;STLFPYTTLFRSMEPLHLTPDLIIGDFDSWANPQLNTETIALPREKDDTDTVYAIKEAMKRGFETFLLIGAAGQRLDHTLVNVYALLMLDSRGKKARLVDDYSEMEIVSRHPALIPDTFPYFSLLNISGAAKGITIENAKFPLADGEITSEYQYATSNEVLPGKTAEISIRDGRLLLIKIKE
;
A
#
# COMPACT_ATOMS: atom_id res chain seq x y z
N SER A 1 -4.56 -5.13 -17.23
CA SER A 1 -4.54 -6.50 -16.68
C SER A 1 -4.66 -6.42 -15.18
N THR A 2 -5.57 -7.20 -14.64
CA THR A 2 -5.91 -7.22 -13.22
C THR A 2 -5.43 -8.53 -12.63
N LEU A 3 -4.51 -8.46 -11.66
CA LEU A 3 -3.88 -9.60 -11.02
C LEU A 3 -4.37 -9.68 -9.58
N PHE A 4 -4.94 -10.79 -9.16
CA PHE A 4 -5.48 -10.95 -7.82
C PHE A 4 -4.78 -12.08 -7.05
N PRO A 5 -4.19 -11.80 -5.88
CA PRO A 5 -3.93 -12.83 -4.89
C PRO A 5 -5.25 -13.27 -4.27
N TYR A 6 -5.45 -14.56 -4.15
CA TYR A 6 -6.75 -15.19 -3.91
C TYR A 6 -7.25 -15.22 -2.45
N THR A 7 -6.65 -14.58 -1.47
CA THR A 7 -6.99 -14.86 -0.07
C THR A 7 -8.15 -14.05 0.54
N THR A 8 -8.23 -12.75 0.30
CA THR A 8 -9.28 -11.89 0.91
C THR A 8 -10.09 -11.16 -0.14
N LEU A 9 -9.57 -11.06 -1.34
CA LEU A 9 -10.07 -10.24 -2.44
C LEU A 9 -11.28 -10.82 -3.15
N PHE A 10 -11.52 -12.12 -3.06
CA PHE A 10 -12.68 -12.73 -3.73
C PHE A 10 -14.00 -12.15 -3.20
N ARG A 11 -14.08 -11.82 -1.91
CA ARG A 11 -15.23 -11.11 -1.33
C ARG A 11 -15.42 -9.70 -1.88
N SER A 12 -14.34 -9.07 -2.35
CA SER A 12 -14.37 -7.72 -2.91
C SER A 12 -14.62 -7.72 -4.43
N MET A 13 -14.41 -8.84 -5.11
CA MET A 13 -14.60 -8.95 -6.57
C MET A 13 -16.06 -9.01 -6.99
N GLU A 14 -16.90 -9.76 -6.28
CA GLU A 14 -18.33 -9.85 -6.60
C GLU A 14 -19.01 -8.48 -6.64
N PRO A 15 -18.80 -7.59 -5.62
CA PRO A 15 -19.33 -6.24 -5.66
C PRO A 15 -18.74 -5.37 -6.77
N LEU A 16 -17.49 -5.63 -7.19
CA LEU A 16 -16.79 -4.84 -8.21
C LEU A 16 -17.04 -5.32 -9.64
N HIS A 17 -17.72 -6.47 -9.84
CA HIS A 17 -17.96 -7.09 -11.14
C HIS A 17 -16.69 -7.26 -11.99
N LEU A 18 -15.56 -7.59 -11.36
CA LEU A 18 -14.27 -7.76 -12.01
C LEU A 18 -14.00 -9.23 -12.34
N THR A 19 -13.50 -9.47 -13.55
CA THR A 19 -12.95 -10.78 -13.93
C THR A 19 -11.42 -10.69 -13.85
N PRO A 20 -10.74 -11.57 -13.08
CA PRO A 20 -9.29 -11.53 -12.99
C PRO A 20 -8.64 -12.08 -14.27
N ASP A 21 -7.48 -11.54 -14.64
CA ASP A 21 -6.62 -12.09 -15.70
C ASP A 21 -5.76 -13.26 -15.18
N LEU A 22 -5.50 -13.28 -13.87
CA LEU A 22 -4.70 -14.31 -13.21
C LEU A 22 -5.17 -14.49 -11.77
N ILE A 23 -5.26 -15.74 -11.33
CA ILE A 23 -5.56 -16.14 -9.95
C ILE A 23 -4.33 -16.84 -9.38
N ILE A 24 -3.92 -16.47 -8.17
CA ILE A 24 -2.77 -17.05 -7.48
C ILE A 24 -3.15 -17.36 -6.03
N GLY A 25 -2.90 -18.57 -5.56
CA GLY A 25 -3.15 -18.96 -4.18
C GLY A 25 -2.91 -20.44 -3.91
N ASP A 26 -2.91 -20.83 -2.65
CA ASP A 26 -2.80 -22.23 -2.23
C ASP A 26 -4.16 -22.91 -2.02
N PHE A 27 -5.24 -22.12 -2.09
CA PHE A 27 -6.63 -22.58 -2.00
C PHE A 27 -6.95 -23.38 -0.73
N ASP A 28 -6.22 -23.16 0.35
CA ASP A 28 -6.41 -23.84 1.63
C ASP A 28 -7.64 -23.36 2.40
N SER A 29 -7.93 -22.06 2.31
CA SER A 29 -9.05 -21.41 3.01
C SER A 29 -10.32 -21.34 2.16
N TRP A 30 -10.21 -21.39 0.83
CA TRP A 30 -11.32 -21.32 -0.13
C TRP A 30 -11.02 -22.15 -1.36
N ALA A 31 -12.02 -22.86 -1.85
CA ALA A 31 -11.90 -23.65 -3.08
C ALA A 31 -11.58 -22.74 -4.29
N ASN A 32 -10.79 -23.25 -5.23
CA ASN A 32 -10.55 -22.59 -6.50
C ASN A 32 -11.90 -22.27 -7.17
N PRO A 33 -12.15 -20.99 -7.56
CA PRO A 33 -13.44 -20.56 -8.11
C PRO A 33 -13.78 -21.20 -9.47
N GLN A 34 -12.88 -22.00 -10.05
CA GLN A 34 -13.06 -22.69 -11.34
C GLN A 34 -13.42 -21.73 -12.50
N LEU A 35 -12.92 -20.50 -12.43
CA LEU A 35 -13.07 -19.54 -13.53
C LEU A 35 -12.22 -19.94 -14.72
N ASN A 36 -12.66 -19.60 -15.93
CA ASN A 36 -11.86 -19.77 -17.15
C ASN A 36 -10.76 -18.68 -17.22
N THR A 37 -9.85 -18.73 -16.24
CA THR A 37 -8.79 -17.73 -16.00
C THR A 37 -7.50 -18.47 -15.67
N GLU A 38 -6.38 -17.94 -16.13
CA GLU A 38 -5.07 -18.47 -15.76
C GLU A 38 -4.96 -18.57 -14.24
N THR A 39 -4.58 -19.75 -13.73
CA THR A 39 -4.49 -20.01 -12.30
C THR A 39 -3.13 -20.61 -11.95
N ILE A 40 -2.45 -20.02 -10.97
CA ILE A 40 -1.22 -20.54 -10.38
C ILE A 40 -1.55 -21.06 -8.98
N ALA A 41 -1.56 -22.39 -8.85
CA ALA A 41 -1.70 -23.04 -7.56
C ALA A 41 -0.36 -23.06 -6.84
N LEU A 42 -0.33 -22.51 -5.62
CA LEU A 42 0.87 -22.47 -4.78
C LEU A 42 0.90 -23.65 -3.81
N PRO A 43 2.07 -24.15 -3.43
CA PRO A 43 2.18 -25.07 -2.30
C PRO A 43 1.77 -24.36 -0.99
N ARG A 44 1.22 -25.12 -0.03
CA ARG A 44 0.90 -24.57 1.29
C ARG A 44 2.14 -24.16 2.07
N GLU A 45 3.20 -24.98 1.98
CA GLU A 45 4.50 -24.68 2.58
C GLU A 45 5.32 -23.82 1.61
N LYS A 46 5.41 -22.53 1.91
CA LYS A 46 6.14 -21.54 1.12
C LYS A 46 6.60 -20.39 2.00
N ASP A 47 7.69 -19.75 1.63
CA ASP A 47 8.27 -18.62 2.38
C ASP A 47 7.46 -17.32 2.21
N ASP A 48 6.86 -17.12 1.04
CA ASP A 48 6.10 -15.90 0.72
C ASP A 48 4.61 -16.06 1.02
N THR A 49 3.95 -14.99 1.44
CA THR A 49 2.48 -14.92 1.41
C THR A 49 1.98 -14.91 -0.03
N ASP A 50 0.72 -15.30 -0.25
CA ASP A 50 0.11 -15.28 -1.60
C ASP A 50 0.19 -13.90 -2.23
N THR A 51 -0.03 -12.83 -1.44
CA THR A 51 0.07 -11.45 -1.90
C THR A 51 1.49 -11.11 -2.38
N VAL A 52 2.50 -11.47 -1.60
CA VAL A 52 3.90 -11.21 -1.99
C VAL A 52 4.29 -12.02 -3.23
N TYR A 53 3.83 -13.27 -3.33
CA TYR A 53 4.06 -14.08 -4.51
C TYR A 53 3.40 -13.45 -5.76
N ALA A 54 2.14 -13.03 -5.65
CA ALA A 54 1.42 -12.37 -6.73
C ALA A 54 2.11 -11.08 -7.19
N ILE A 55 2.61 -10.27 -6.26
CA ILE A 55 3.40 -9.06 -6.57
C ILE A 55 4.68 -9.44 -7.34
N LYS A 56 5.42 -10.46 -6.89
CA LYS A 56 6.64 -10.92 -7.56
C LYS A 56 6.35 -11.43 -8.97
N GLU A 57 5.26 -12.17 -9.15
CA GLU A 57 4.83 -12.66 -10.45
C GLU A 57 4.43 -11.51 -11.38
N ALA A 58 3.67 -10.53 -10.88
CA ALA A 58 3.32 -9.34 -11.63
C ALA A 58 4.57 -8.55 -12.09
N MET A 59 5.57 -8.39 -11.20
CA MET A 59 6.85 -7.76 -11.59
C MET A 59 7.57 -8.53 -12.70
N LYS A 60 7.58 -9.86 -12.66
CA LYS A 60 8.16 -10.70 -13.73
C LYS A 60 7.45 -10.49 -15.07
N ARG A 61 6.14 -10.25 -15.04
CA ARG A 61 5.30 -9.94 -16.21
C ARG A 61 5.43 -8.49 -16.69
N GLY A 62 6.26 -7.68 -16.05
CA GLY A 62 6.56 -6.31 -16.49
C GLY A 62 5.60 -5.24 -15.97
N PHE A 63 4.80 -5.53 -14.96
CA PHE A 63 3.94 -4.50 -14.34
C PHE A 63 4.76 -3.48 -13.55
N GLU A 64 4.40 -2.19 -13.69
CA GLU A 64 5.09 -1.06 -13.10
C GLU A 64 4.27 -0.35 -12.00
N THR A 65 2.95 -0.55 -12.03
CA THR A 65 2.01 0.10 -11.10
C THR A 65 1.15 -0.94 -10.42
N PHE A 66 1.03 -0.83 -9.10
CA PHE A 66 0.35 -1.79 -8.24
C PHE A 66 -0.72 -1.10 -7.39
N LEU A 67 -1.92 -1.62 -7.43
CA LEU A 67 -3.01 -1.24 -6.53
C LEU A 67 -3.42 -2.48 -5.74
N LEU A 68 -3.13 -2.48 -4.44
CA LEU A 68 -3.47 -3.55 -3.53
C LEU A 68 -4.80 -3.21 -2.86
N ILE A 69 -5.85 -3.97 -3.15
CA ILE A 69 -7.20 -3.77 -2.59
C ILE A 69 -7.51 -4.92 -1.64
N GLY A 70 -8.10 -4.63 -0.47
CA GLY A 70 -8.44 -5.65 0.53
C GLY A 70 -7.22 -6.34 1.17
N ALA A 71 -6.04 -5.75 1.02
CA ALA A 71 -4.79 -6.26 1.56
C ALA A 71 -4.50 -5.76 3.00
N ALA A 72 -5.39 -4.95 3.58
CA ALA A 72 -5.46 -4.60 4.99
C ALA A 72 -6.73 -5.19 5.60
N GLY A 73 -6.71 -5.55 6.88
CA GLY A 73 -7.90 -6.11 7.52
C GLY A 73 -7.64 -6.76 8.89
N GLN A 74 -8.47 -7.74 9.24
CA GLN A 74 -8.49 -8.36 10.57
C GLN A 74 -7.16 -9.03 10.98
N ARG A 75 -6.39 -9.56 10.04
CA ARG A 75 -5.06 -10.14 10.26
C ARG A 75 -4.00 -9.04 10.22
N LEU A 76 -3.65 -8.48 11.39
CA LEU A 76 -2.65 -7.42 11.52
C LEU A 76 -1.27 -7.85 11.00
N ASP A 77 -0.88 -9.09 11.22
CA ASP A 77 0.37 -9.65 10.69
C ASP A 77 0.41 -9.61 9.16
N HIS A 78 -0.66 -9.99 8.46
CA HIS A 78 -0.77 -9.88 7.01
C HIS A 78 -0.79 -8.41 6.55
N THR A 79 -1.52 -7.54 7.27
CA THR A 79 -1.53 -6.10 6.98
C THR A 79 -0.13 -5.51 7.03
N LEU A 80 0.64 -5.82 8.07
CA LEU A 80 2.02 -5.34 8.20
C LEU A 80 2.93 -5.88 7.10
N VAL A 81 2.84 -7.17 6.75
CA VAL A 81 3.59 -7.74 5.61
C VAL A 81 3.24 -7.02 4.31
N ASN A 82 1.97 -6.68 4.08
CA ASN A 82 1.54 -5.96 2.87
C ASN A 82 2.03 -4.50 2.85
N VAL A 83 2.15 -3.84 4.02
CA VAL A 83 2.82 -2.53 4.14
C VAL A 83 4.30 -2.66 3.76
N TYR A 84 5.01 -3.70 4.24
CA TYR A 84 6.39 -3.94 3.81
C TYR A 84 6.51 -4.32 2.33
N ALA A 85 5.47 -4.89 1.73
CA ALA A 85 5.43 -5.09 0.28
C ALA A 85 5.40 -3.77 -0.51
N LEU A 86 4.77 -2.70 0.03
CA LEU A 86 4.89 -1.35 -0.56
C LEU A 86 6.35 -0.86 -0.56
N LEU A 87 7.08 -1.06 0.55
CA LEU A 87 8.52 -0.74 0.62
C LEU A 87 9.34 -1.53 -0.40
N MET A 88 9.03 -2.81 -0.54
CA MET A 88 9.68 -3.68 -1.52
C MET A 88 9.46 -3.17 -2.96
N LEU A 89 8.25 -2.74 -3.28
CA LEU A 89 7.91 -2.17 -4.58
C LEU A 89 8.61 -0.84 -4.82
N ASP A 90 8.57 0.08 -3.85
CA ASP A 90 9.27 1.37 -3.93
C ASP A 90 10.79 1.20 -4.13
N SER A 91 11.42 0.26 -3.41
CA SER A 91 12.85 -0.02 -3.56
C SER A 91 13.23 -0.49 -4.96
N ARG A 92 12.29 -1.04 -5.72
CA ARG A 92 12.43 -1.46 -7.11
C ARG A 92 11.94 -0.42 -8.12
N GLY A 93 11.64 0.79 -7.66
CA GLY A 93 11.16 1.89 -8.50
C GLY A 93 9.73 1.72 -9.02
N LYS A 94 8.96 0.82 -8.42
CA LYS A 94 7.56 0.59 -8.79
C LYS A 94 6.63 1.54 -8.03
N LYS A 95 5.51 1.92 -8.66
CA LYS A 95 4.45 2.69 -8.02
C LYS A 95 3.47 1.74 -7.34
N ALA A 96 3.17 1.97 -6.08
CA ALA A 96 2.26 1.10 -5.34
C ALA A 96 1.38 1.88 -4.37
N ARG A 97 0.11 1.48 -4.27
CA ARG A 97 -0.83 1.92 -3.24
C ARG A 97 -1.56 0.71 -2.68
N LEU A 98 -1.83 0.76 -1.38
CA LEU A 98 -2.73 -0.16 -0.70
C LEU A 98 -3.97 0.63 -0.30
N VAL A 99 -5.13 0.11 -0.63
CA VAL A 99 -6.42 0.80 -0.42
C VAL A 99 -7.38 -0.15 0.29
N ASP A 100 -7.99 0.33 1.35
CA ASP A 100 -9.12 -0.31 2.01
C ASP A 100 -10.31 0.66 2.15
N ASP A 101 -11.34 0.26 2.90
CA ASP A 101 -12.54 1.07 3.09
C ASP A 101 -12.26 2.37 3.85
N TYR A 102 -11.21 2.41 4.67
CA TYR A 102 -10.92 3.49 5.62
C TYR A 102 -9.69 4.30 5.27
N SER A 103 -8.80 3.76 4.43
CA SER A 103 -7.51 4.39 4.18
C SER A 103 -6.91 4.10 2.80
N GLU A 104 -5.96 4.96 2.42
CA GLU A 104 -5.02 4.71 1.34
C GLU A 104 -3.60 4.86 1.85
N MET A 105 -2.73 3.92 1.50
CA MET A 105 -1.34 3.88 1.95
C MET A 105 -0.39 3.84 0.75
N GLU A 106 0.70 4.61 0.82
CA GLU A 106 1.76 4.62 -0.17
C GLU A 106 3.10 5.00 0.45
N ILE A 107 4.20 4.75 -0.24
CA ILE A 107 5.53 5.16 0.20
C ILE A 107 5.89 6.50 -0.43
N VAL A 108 6.28 7.46 0.43
CA VAL A 108 6.90 8.72 0.02
C VAL A 108 8.41 8.55 0.09
N SER A 109 9.10 8.74 -1.03
CA SER A 109 10.56 8.62 -1.12
C SER A 109 11.13 9.59 -2.17
N ARG A 110 11.11 9.22 -3.44
CA ARG A 110 11.76 9.95 -4.54
C ARG A 110 10.95 11.12 -5.08
N HIS A 111 9.63 11.05 -4.96
CA HIS A 111 8.71 12.04 -5.50
C HIS A 111 7.80 12.54 -4.38
N PRO A 112 7.43 13.82 -4.40
CA PRO A 112 6.46 14.35 -3.48
C PRO A 112 5.11 13.61 -3.58
N ALA A 113 4.44 13.44 -2.44
CA ALA A 113 3.06 13.00 -2.39
C ALA A 113 2.12 14.20 -2.25
N LEU A 114 1.02 14.16 -2.97
CA LEU A 114 -0.03 15.18 -2.94
C LEU A 114 -1.28 14.61 -2.27
N ILE A 115 -1.82 15.34 -1.31
CA ILE A 115 -3.00 14.94 -0.54
C ILE A 115 -4.05 16.02 -0.69
N PRO A 116 -5.15 15.77 -1.43
CA PRO A 116 -6.27 16.71 -1.50
C PRO A 116 -7.02 16.78 -0.16
N ASP A 117 -7.73 17.86 0.06
CA ASP A 117 -8.54 18.10 1.27
C ASP A 117 -9.80 17.21 1.38
N THR A 118 -9.99 16.30 0.42
CA THR A 118 -10.97 15.21 0.52
C THR A 118 -10.58 14.12 1.52
N PHE A 119 -9.32 14.11 1.99
CA PHE A 119 -8.87 13.26 3.09
C PHE A 119 -8.82 14.10 4.37
N PRO A 120 -9.69 13.83 5.37
CA PRO A 120 -9.72 14.62 6.60
C PRO A 120 -8.41 14.54 7.40
N TYR A 121 -7.75 13.39 7.35
CA TYR A 121 -6.50 13.18 8.07
C TYR A 121 -5.47 12.45 7.24
N PHE A 122 -4.20 12.68 7.57
CA PHE A 122 -3.09 11.86 7.09
C PHE A 122 -2.03 11.68 8.17
N SER A 123 -1.27 10.59 8.06
CA SER A 123 -0.17 10.27 8.97
C SER A 123 1.07 9.88 8.17
N LEU A 124 2.24 10.25 8.69
CA LEU A 124 3.53 9.84 8.17
C LEU A 124 4.22 8.98 9.22
N LEU A 125 4.58 7.76 8.85
CA LEU A 125 5.31 6.84 9.70
C LEU A 125 6.65 6.48 9.06
N ASN A 126 7.72 6.55 9.85
CA ASN A 126 8.99 6.01 9.42
C ASN A 126 9.03 4.51 9.69
N ILE A 127 9.10 3.72 8.64
CA ILE A 127 9.15 2.25 8.67
C ILE A 127 10.47 1.68 8.13
N SER A 128 11.46 2.53 7.88
CA SER A 128 12.71 2.15 7.20
C SER A 128 13.99 2.71 7.84
N GLY A 129 13.95 2.97 9.14
CA GLY A 129 15.10 3.51 9.89
C GLY A 129 14.98 5.00 10.18
N ALA A 130 15.65 5.88 9.46
CA ALA A 130 15.53 7.33 9.60
C ALA A 130 15.03 7.95 8.29
N ALA A 131 14.20 8.97 8.43
CA ALA A 131 13.70 9.78 7.32
C ALA A 131 14.05 11.25 7.59
N LYS A 132 14.78 11.90 6.68
CA LYS A 132 15.39 13.22 6.87
C LYS A 132 15.01 14.19 5.75
N GLY A 133 15.00 15.48 6.07
CA GLY A 133 14.63 16.52 5.13
C GLY A 133 13.16 16.45 4.76
N ILE A 134 12.32 16.14 5.74
CA ILE A 134 10.87 16.04 5.56
C ILE A 134 10.31 17.44 5.54
N THR A 135 9.56 17.76 4.48
CA THR A 135 8.81 18.99 4.36
C THR A 135 7.33 18.65 4.16
N ILE A 136 6.48 19.31 4.95
CA ILE A 136 5.02 19.22 4.87
C ILE A 136 4.49 20.63 4.65
N GLU A 137 3.83 20.85 3.52
CA GLU A 137 3.21 22.13 3.18
C GLU A 137 1.69 22.01 3.11
N ASN A 138 0.99 23.14 3.26
CA ASN A 138 -0.48 23.23 3.20
C ASN A 138 -1.21 22.30 4.19
N ALA A 139 -0.59 22.02 5.32
CA ALA A 139 -1.17 21.22 6.40
C ALA A 139 -1.26 22.02 7.70
N LYS A 140 -2.12 21.60 8.59
CA LYS A 140 -2.35 22.22 9.90
C LYS A 140 -1.07 22.23 10.76
N PHE A 141 -0.30 21.16 10.67
CA PHE A 141 1.00 21.03 11.33
C PHE A 141 2.09 20.93 10.26
N PRO A 142 2.57 22.09 9.74
CA PRO A 142 3.63 22.12 8.73
C PRO A 142 4.96 21.68 9.32
N LEU A 143 5.84 21.17 8.47
CA LEU A 143 7.18 20.76 8.85
C LEU A 143 8.17 21.26 7.78
N ALA A 144 9.32 21.74 8.21
CA ALA A 144 10.40 22.17 7.33
C ALA A 144 11.70 21.47 7.73
N ASP A 145 12.28 20.71 6.80
CA ASP A 145 13.55 19.97 6.97
C ASP A 145 13.58 19.09 8.23
N GLY A 146 12.45 18.45 8.56
CA GLY A 146 12.30 17.62 9.76
C GLY A 146 12.97 16.24 9.62
N GLU A 147 13.08 15.55 10.75
CA GLU A 147 13.56 14.17 10.84
C GLU A 147 12.58 13.33 11.65
N ILE A 148 12.20 12.16 11.14
CA ILE A 148 11.39 11.16 11.85
C ILE A 148 12.21 9.87 11.94
N THR A 149 12.43 9.41 13.16
CA THR A 149 13.08 8.11 13.41
C THR A 149 12.05 7.03 13.70
N SER A 150 12.43 5.76 13.61
CA SER A 150 11.55 4.64 13.96
C SER A 150 11.10 4.65 15.42
N GLU A 151 11.86 5.31 16.30
CA GLU A 151 11.59 5.40 17.74
C GLU A 151 10.70 6.60 18.11
N TYR A 152 10.61 7.61 17.23
CA TYR A 152 9.87 8.83 17.48
C TYR A 152 9.01 9.24 16.29
N GLN A 153 7.73 8.88 16.35
CA GLN A 153 6.72 9.04 15.31
C GLN A 153 5.75 10.19 15.68
N TYR A 154 6.08 11.41 15.32
CA TYR A 154 5.30 12.58 15.73
C TYR A 154 4.42 13.19 14.61
N ALA A 155 4.52 12.70 13.38
CA ALA A 155 3.77 13.23 12.24
C ALA A 155 2.49 12.41 11.95
N THR A 156 1.71 12.17 12.98
CA THR A 156 0.42 11.45 12.89
C THR A 156 -0.76 12.41 13.02
N SER A 157 -1.88 12.04 12.39
CA SER A 157 -3.15 12.79 12.46
C SER A 157 -3.02 14.26 12.07
N ASN A 158 -2.26 14.56 11.03
CA ASN A 158 -2.20 15.87 10.42
C ASN A 158 -3.44 16.09 9.54
N GLU A 159 -3.78 17.34 9.28
CA GLU A 159 -4.97 17.75 8.50
C GLU A 159 -4.52 18.60 7.31
N VAL A 160 -5.16 18.41 6.15
CA VAL A 160 -4.97 19.30 5.01
C VAL A 160 -5.70 20.62 5.26
N LEU A 161 -5.09 21.74 4.92
CA LEU A 161 -5.77 23.04 5.03
C LEU A 161 -6.96 23.11 4.04
N PRO A 162 -8.14 23.59 4.46
CA PRO A 162 -9.32 23.64 3.62
C PRO A 162 -9.09 24.34 2.27
N GLY A 163 -9.53 23.72 1.19
CA GLY A 163 -9.35 24.20 -0.18
C GLY A 163 -7.90 24.10 -0.70
N LYS A 164 -7.02 23.41 0.00
CA LYS A 164 -5.62 23.21 -0.40
C LYS A 164 -5.34 21.74 -0.74
N THR A 165 -4.16 21.53 -1.28
CA THR A 165 -3.56 20.21 -1.42
C THR A 165 -2.27 20.23 -0.59
N ALA A 166 -2.17 19.34 0.39
CA ALA A 166 -0.93 19.19 1.14
C ALA A 166 0.11 18.50 0.26
N GLU A 167 1.36 18.95 0.39
CA GLU A 167 2.50 18.36 -0.28
C GLU A 167 3.48 17.84 0.76
N ILE A 168 3.89 16.58 0.60
CA ILE A 168 4.89 15.93 1.43
C ILE A 168 6.08 15.57 0.56
N SER A 169 7.25 16.08 0.91
CA SER A 169 8.52 15.72 0.29
C SER A 169 9.53 15.25 1.33
N ILE A 170 10.53 14.49 0.86
CA ILE A 170 11.59 13.95 1.71
C ILE A 170 12.91 13.96 0.92
N ARG A 171 14.01 14.30 1.60
CA ARG A 171 15.34 14.30 0.99
C ARG A 171 16.01 12.91 1.08
N ASP A 172 15.85 12.22 2.21
CA ASP A 172 16.48 10.91 2.44
C ASP A 172 15.59 10.01 3.27
N GLY A 173 15.63 8.71 2.97
CA GLY A 173 14.81 7.69 3.63
C GLY A 173 13.48 7.41 2.92
N ARG A 174 12.55 6.84 3.67
CA ARG A 174 11.18 6.49 3.22
C ARG A 174 10.17 6.67 4.32
N LEU A 175 9.03 7.20 3.98
CA LEU A 175 7.88 7.32 4.88
C LEU A 175 6.70 6.52 4.33
N LEU A 176 6.00 5.84 5.21
CA LEU A 176 4.64 5.37 4.93
C LEU A 176 3.69 6.53 5.11
N LEU A 177 3.05 6.96 4.06
CA LEU A 177 1.92 7.88 4.09
C LEU A 177 0.63 7.08 4.22
N ILE A 178 -0.20 7.43 5.20
CA ILE A 178 -1.54 6.88 5.40
C ILE A 178 -2.52 8.04 5.29
N LYS A 179 -3.37 8.03 4.27
CA LYS A 179 -4.48 8.98 4.08
C LYS A 179 -5.75 8.33 4.59
N ILE A 180 -6.48 8.99 5.46
CA ILE A 180 -7.72 8.49 6.08
C ILE A 180 -8.93 8.98 5.28
N LYS A 181 -9.85 8.09 4.99
CA LYS A 181 -11.18 8.37 4.41
C LYS A 181 -12.19 8.60 5.53
N GLU A 182 -13.25 9.36 5.23
CA GLU A 182 -14.43 9.46 6.10
C GLU A 182 -15.30 8.20 6.05
#